data_fa1e087e738413e60e9cfc86ba48f8a8
#
_entry.id   fa1e087e738413e60e9cfc86ba48f8a8
#
_cell.length_a   1.000
_cell.length_b   1.000
_cell.length_c   1.000
_cell.angle_alpha   90.00
_cell.angle_beta   90.00
_cell.angle_gamma   90.00
#
_symmetry.space_group_name_H-M   'P 1'
#
loop_
_entity.id
_entity.type
_entity.pdbx_description
1 polymer ?
#
loop_
_entity_poly.entity_id
_entity_poly.type
_entity_poly.pdbx_seq_one_letter_code
_entity_poly.pdbx_strand_id
1 'polypeptide(L)'
;SLIKEKTAKKIKENNVYVVPTLSAGELIAERAKELGLNDETIKKVKEVNNERDKAVEYCSNAGVKLGLGCDLHGHNNLITQGRELWLRGQIQTPIEVMKSATSINAEIIQMKGKLGVIKENAFADLLIIKGDPLKDLSIFIESEKNIMLLIKDGEIKSSTFN
;
A
#
# COMPACT_ATOMS: atom_id res chain seq x y z
N SER A 1 10.87 -7.42 -6.08
CA SER A 1 11.04 -8.72 -5.40
C SER A 1 10.91 -9.85 -6.41
N LEU A 2 11.81 -10.83 -6.34
CA LEU A 2 11.79 -12.01 -7.23
C LEU A 2 11.14 -13.22 -6.54
N ILE A 3 10.08 -12.99 -5.74
CA ILE A 3 9.32 -14.07 -5.12
C ILE A 3 8.61 -14.86 -6.21
N LYS A 4 8.89 -16.16 -6.29
CA LYS A 4 8.22 -17.11 -7.18
C LYS A 4 7.21 -17.94 -6.36
N GLU A 5 6.31 -18.64 -7.02
CA GLU A 5 5.24 -19.43 -6.41
C GLU A 5 5.74 -20.35 -5.27
N LYS A 6 6.83 -21.11 -5.50
CA LYS A 6 7.44 -21.99 -4.48
C LYS A 6 7.87 -21.22 -3.24
N THR A 7 8.42 -20.00 -3.43
CA THR A 7 8.85 -19.14 -2.34
C THR A 7 7.65 -18.60 -1.58
N ALA A 8 6.59 -18.16 -2.30
CA ALA A 8 5.36 -17.69 -1.69
C ALA A 8 4.70 -18.77 -0.80
N LYS A 9 4.67 -20.03 -1.23
CA LYS A 9 4.20 -21.15 -0.41
C LYS A 9 5.00 -21.30 0.89
N LYS A 10 6.34 -21.25 0.82
CA LYS A 10 7.19 -21.29 2.02
C LYS A 10 6.97 -20.11 2.96
N ILE A 11 6.79 -18.90 2.43
CA ILE A 11 6.47 -17.71 3.20
C ILE A 11 5.16 -17.94 3.97
N LYS A 12 4.14 -18.48 3.31
CA LYS A 12 2.86 -18.81 3.92
C LYS A 12 2.99 -19.87 5.02
N GLU A 13 3.69 -20.96 4.75
CA GLU A 13 3.91 -22.06 5.70
C GLU A 13 4.61 -21.59 6.99
N ASN A 14 5.49 -20.61 6.88
CA ASN A 14 6.24 -20.03 8.00
C ASN A 14 5.54 -18.81 8.64
N ASN A 15 4.30 -18.48 8.23
CA ASN A 15 3.54 -17.33 8.73
C ASN A 15 4.30 -15.99 8.65
N VAL A 16 5.14 -15.82 7.62
CA VAL A 16 5.88 -14.59 7.37
C VAL A 16 5.01 -13.59 6.62
N TYR A 17 5.14 -12.32 6.98
CA TYR A 17 4.50 -11.21 6.26
C TYR A 17 5.37 -10.73 5.11
N VAL A 18 4.73 -10.21 4.07
CA VAL A 18 5.41 -9.50 2.99
C VAL A 18 4.79 -8.11 2.87
N VAL A 19 5.62 -7.08 2.78
CA VAL A 19 5.20 -5.69 2.58
C VAL A 19 5.73 -5.21 1.23
N PRO A 20 4.95 -5.35 0.15
CA PRO A 20 5.33 -4.82 -1.16
C PRO A 20 5.31 -3.30 -1.16
N THR A 21 6.14 -2.69 -2.02
CA THR A 21 6.28 -1.24 -2.16
C THR A 21 6.32 -0.91 -3.66
N LEU A 22 5.16 -1.03 -4.32
CA LEU A 22 5.07 -0.92 -5.78
C LEU A 22 5.31 0.52 -6.25
N SER A 23 4.82 1.50 -5.50
CA SER A 23 4.92 2.92 -5.83
C SER A 23 6.36 3.42 -5.92
N ALA A 24 7.27 2.90 -5.10
CA ALA A 24 8.70 3.28 -5.19
C ALA A 24 9.31 2.94 -6.57
N GLY A 25 9.06 1.73 -7.06
CA GLY A 25 9.56 1.30 -8.36
C GLY A 25 8.92 2.03 -9.54
N GLU A 26 7.62 2.35 -9.45
CA GLU A 26 6.93 3.17 -10.44
C GLU A 26 7.52 4.58 -10.48
N LEU A 27 7.69 5.21 -9.33
CA LEU A 27 8.26 6.55 -9.22
C LEU A 27 9.69 6.63 -9.80
N ILE A 28 10.52 5.61 -9.53
CA ILE A 28 11.86 5.51 -10.11
C ILE A 28 11.78 5.41 -11.63
N ALA A 29 10.86 4.61 -12.18
CA ALA A 29 10.68 4.46 -13.61
C ALA A 29 10.20 5.76 -14.27
N GLU A 30 9.27 6.47 -13.65
CA GLU A 30 8.73 7.74 -14.15
C GLU A 30 9.78 8.86 -14.16
N ARG A 31 10.58 8.94 -13.09
CA ARG A 31 11.58 9.99 -12.89
C ARG A 31 12.99 9.58 -13.32
N ALA A 32 13.11 8.49 -14.06
CA ALA A 32 14.41 7.91 -14.41
C ALA A 32 15.36 8.91 -15.09
N LYS A 33 14.84 9.75 -16.01
CA LYS A 33 15.63 10.79 -16.69
C LYS A 33 16.06 11.90 -15.74
N GLU A 34 15.17 12.35 -14.85
CA GLU A 34 15.47 13.36 -13.82
C GLU A 34 16.55 12.86 -12.84
N LEU A 35 16.52 11.55 -12.56
CA LEU A 35 17.49 10.86 -11.70
C LEU A 35 18.81 10.54 -12.43
N GLY A 36 18.95 10.94 -13.69
CA GLY A 36 20.16 10.70 -14.50
C GLY A 36 20.40 9.22 -14.83
N LEU A 37 19.37 8.38 -14.81
CA LEU A 37 19.49 6.95 -15.11
C LEU A 37 19.67 6.76 -16.63
N ASN A 38 20.60 5.86 -17.02
CA ASN A 38 20.80 5.48 -18.40
C ASN A 38 19.72 4.49 -18.86
N ASP A 39 19.59 4.31 -20.18
CA ASP A 39 18.55 3.49 -20.81
C ASP A 39 18.59 2.03 -20.36
N GLU A 40 19.80 1.46 -20.12
CA GLU A 40 19.95 0.10 -19.61
C GLU A 40 19.35 -0.06 -18.21
N THR A 41 19.61 0.91 -17.32
CA THR A 41 19.05 0.93 -15.99
C THR A 41 17.53 1.10 -16.02
N ILE A 42 17.02 1.98 -16.90
CA ILE A 42 15.57 2.18 -17.08
C ILE A 42 14.90 0.88 -17.52
N LYS A 43 15.51 0.15 -18.46
CA LYS A 43 15.00 -1.15 -18.91
C LYS A 43 14.94 -2.16 -17.73
N LYS A 44 16.02 -2.27 -16.96
CA LYS A 44 16.08 -3.15 -15.78
C LYS A 44 15.00 -2.79 -14.75
N VAL A 45 14.79 -1.50 -14.49
CA VAL A 45 13.73 -1.05 -13.53
C VAL A 45 12.36 -1.53 -13.99
N LYS A 46 12.04 -1.39 -15.29
CA LYS A 46 10.75 -1.87 -15.84
C LYS A 46 10.61 -3.39 -15.75
N GLU A 47 11.66 -4.15 -16.04
CA GLU A 47 11.66 -5.61 -15.90
C GLU A 47 11.44 -6.04 -14.44
N VAL A 48 12.11 -5.36 -13.49
CA VAL A 48 11.95 -5.62 -12.06
C VAL A 48 10.51 -5.28 -11.59
N ASN A 49 9.92 -4.19 -12.09
CA ASN A 49 8.55 -3.82 -11.77
C ASN A 49 7.56 -4.90 -12.21
N ASN A 50 7.66 -5.41 -13.45
CA ASN A 50 6.80 -6.50 -13.93
C ASN A 50 6.92 -7.78 -13.09
N GLU A 51 8.14 -8.16 -12.71
CA GLU A 51 8.35 -9.34 -11.86
C GLU A 51 7.88 -9.13 -10.42
N ARG A 52 7.90 -7.89 -9.93
CA ARG A 52 7.40 -7.49 -8.62
C ARG A 52 5.88 -7.67 -8.54
N ASP A 53 5.16 -7.28 -9.59
CA ASP A 53 3.70 -7.41 -9.66
C ASP A 53 3.29 -8.89 -9.62
N LYS A 54 3.98 -9.75 -10.37
CA LYS A 54 3.83 -11.21 -10.27
C LYS A 54 4.14 -11.74 -8.87
N ALA A 55 5.12 -11.17 -8.17
CA ALA A 55 5.44 -11.58 -6.81
C ALA A 55 4.29 -11.30 -5.83
N VAL A 56 3.59 -10.17 -5.99
CA VAL A 56 2.36 -9.85 -5.23
C VAL A 56 1.26 -10.87 -5.54
N GLU A 57 1.06 -11.18 -6.83
CA GLU A 57 0.07 -12.18 -7.27
C GLU A 57 0.35 -13.56 -6.67
N TYR A 58 1.59 -14.06 -6.77
CA TYR A 58 1.98 -15.34 -6.16
C TYR A 58 1.76 -15.38 -4.65
N CYS A 59 2.08 -14.29 -3.94
CA CYS A 59 1.86 -14.19 -2.51
C CYS A 59 0.35 -14.17 -2.18
N SER A 60 -0.44 -13.40 -2.91
CA SER A 60 -1.89 -13.32 -2.73
C SER A 60 -2.53 -14.70 -2.96
N ASN A 61 -2.20 -15.37 -4.08
CA ASN A 61 -2.72 -16.70 -4.42
C ASN A 61 -2.32 -17.78 -3.40
N ALA A 62 -1.13 -17.66 -2.79
CA ALA A 62 -0.69 -18.56 -1.72
C ALA A 62 -1.32 -18.21 -0.35
N GLY A 63 -2.09 -17.14 -0.23
CA GLY A 63 -2.69 -16.69 1.01
C GLY A 63 -1.68 -16.12 2.02
N VAL A 64 -0.58 -15.55 1.53
CA VAL A 64 0.39 -14.82 2.36
C VAL A 64 -0.27 -13.53 2.85
N LYS A 65 -0.06 -13.19 4.12
CA LYS A 65 -0.51 -11.90 4.65
C LYS A 65 0.37 -10.78 4.08
N LEU A 66 -0.24 -9.95 3.25
CA LEU A 66 0.42 -8.81 2.61
C LEU A 66 0.09 -7.53 3.38
N GLY A 67 1.12 -6.86 3.91
CA GLY A 67 0.99 -5.49 4.41
C GLY A 67 1.02 -4.47 3.28
N LEU A 68 0.88 -3.19 3.61
CA LEU A 68 0.99 -2.06 2.70
C LEU A 68 2.16 -1.16 3.13
N GLY A 69 3.07 -0.88 2.22
CA GLY A 69 4.17 0.08 2.37
C GLY A 69 4.43 0.78 1.05
N CYS A 70 5.04 1.97 1.07
CA CYS A 70 5.31 2.76 -0.12
C CYS A 70 6.79 2.89 -0.45
N ASP A 71 7.68 2.88 0.55
CA ASP A 71 9.14 3.08 0.43
C ASP A 71 9.49 4.34 -0.39
N LEU A 72 8.76 5.43 -0.13
CA LEU A 72 8.97 6.71 -0.81
C LEU A 72 9.99 7.56 -0.08
N HIS A 73 10.97 8.08 -0.80
CA HIS A 73 12.01 8.94 -0.26
C HIS A 73 11.74 10.41 -0.61
N GLY A 74 11.91 11.30 0.39
CA GLY A 74 11.80 12.75 0.24
C GLY A 74 10.37 13.31 0.37
N HIS A 75 10.31 14.60 0.78
CA HIS A 75 9.04 15.27 1.07
C HIS A 75 8.10 15.38 -0.13
N ASN A 76 8.63 15.56 -1.33
CA ASN A 76 7.82 15.70 -2.54
C ASN A 76 7.10 14.41 -2.96
N ASN A 77 7.40 13.28 -2.32
CA ASN A 77 6.82 11.98 -2.64
C ASN A 77 5.69 11.59 -1.68
N LEU A 78 5.46 12.35 -0.60
CA LEU A 78 4.42 12.04 0.40
C LEU A 78 3.01 12.10 -0.20
N ILE A 79 2.79 13.01 -1.16
CA ILE A 79 1.51 13.18 -1.86
C ILE A 79 1.13 11.92 -2.65
N THR A 80 2.09 11.09 -2.99
CA THR A 80 1.86 9.88 -3.82
C THR A 80 1.65 8.59 -3.02
N GLN A 81 1.62 8.65 -1.68
CA GLN A 81 1.44 7.45 -0.84
C GLN A 81 0.15 6.69 -1.16
N GLY A 82 -0.94 7.39 -1.46
CA GLY A 82 -2.21 6.79 -1.85
C GLY A 82 -2.13 6.00 -3.16
N ARG A 83 -1.13 6.25 -4.00
CA ARG A 83 -0.90 5.52 -5.24
C ARG A 83 -0.59 4.04 -5.01
N GLU A 84 0.02 3.68 -3.89
CA GLU A 84 0.27 2.28 -3.54
C GLU A 84 -1.03 1.47 -3.46
N LEU A 85 -2.09 2.05 -2.87
CA LEU A 85 -3.39 1.38 -2.80
C LEU A 85 -3.95 1.11 -4.20
N TRP A 86 -3.87 2.11 -5.09
CA TRP A 86 -4.34 1.96 -6.47
C TRP A 86 -3.53 0.91 -7.24
N LEU A 87 -2.20 0.94 -7.17
CA LEU A 87 -1.32 -0.05 -7.83
C LEU A 87 -1.62 -1.47 -7.34
N ARG A 88 -1.76 -1.64 -6.04
CA ARG A 88 -2.13 -2.93 -5.44
C ARG A 88 -3.52 -3.40 -5.89
N GLY A 89 -4.45 -2.48 -6.09
CA GLY A 89 -5.79 -2.76 -6.62
C GLY A 89 -5.83 -3.25 -8.07
N GLN A 90 -4.74 -3.09 -8.84
CA GLN A 90 -4.62 -3.70 -10.18
C GLN A 90 -4.32 -5.21 -10.11
N ILE A 91 -3.91 -5.72 -8.95
CA ILE A 91 -3.47 -7.10 -8.75
C ILE A 91 -4.38 -7.83 -7.75
N GLN A 92 -4.90 -7.12 -6.78
CA GLN A 92 -5.69 -7.65 -5.66
C GLN A 92 -7.09 -7.03 -5.63
N THR A 93 -8.00 -7.68 -4.94
CA THR A 93 -9.32 -7.07 -4.69
C THR A 93 -9.21 -5.85 -3.77
N PRO A 94 -10.07 -4.83 -3.92
CA PRO A 94 -10.04 -3.66 -3.05
C PRO A 94 -10.10 -3.98 -1.55
N ILE A 95 -10.89 -4.98 -1.16
CA ILE A 95 -10.99 -5.38 0.25
C ILE A 95 -9.68 -5.98 0.79
N GLU A 96 -8.91 -6.72 -0.03
CA GLU A 96 -7.60 -7.23 0.36
C GLU A 96 -6.60 -6.09 0.55
N VAL A 97 -6.62 -5.10 -0.36
CA VAL A 97 -5.77 -3.92 -0.26
C VAL A 97 -6.11 -3.10 0.98
N MET A 98 -7.40 -2.86 1.25
CA MET A 98 -7.83 -2.15 2.45
C MET A 98 -7.44 -2.89 3.74
N LYS A 99 -7.56 -4.22 3.78
CA LYS A 99 -7.07 -5.03 4.91
C LYS A 99 -5.55 -4.92 5.07
N SER A 100 -4.80 -4.89 3.97
CA SER A 100 -3.33 -4.68 4.00
C SER A 100 -2.97 -3.36 4.66
N ALA A 101 -3.67 -2.28 4.31
CA ALA A 101 -3.43 -0.93 4.83
C ALA A 101 -3.88 -0.73 6.29
N THR A 102 -4.73 -1.61 6.80
CA THR A 102 -5.37 -1.45 8.12
C THR A 102 -5.03 -2.61 9.06
N SER A 103 -5.86 -3.64 9.10
CA SER A 103 -5.77 -4.71 10.11
C SER A 103 -4.51 -5.57 9.97
N ILE A 104 -4.01 -5.82 8.75
CA ILE A 104 -2.77 -6.60 8.55
C ILE A 104 -1.55 -5.77 8.96
N ASN A 105 -1.48 -4.48 8.58
CA ASN A 105 -0.40 -3.60 9.04
C ASN A 105 -0.41 -3.47 10.57
N ALA A 106 -1.58 -3.35 11.21
CA ALA A 106 -1.68 -3.35 12.66
C ALA A 106 -1.16 -4.66 13.29
N GLU A 107 -1.38 -5.81 12.64
CA GLU A 107 -0.84 -7.09 13.09
C GLU A 107 0.69 -7.14 12.95
N ILE A 108 1.25 -6.63 11.83
CA ILE A 108 2.70 -6.57 11.60
C ILE A 108 3.42 -5.76 12.68
N ILE A 109 2.87 -4.61 13.08
CA ILE A 109 3.45 -3.76 14.12
C ILE A 109 3.01 -4.15 15.55
N GLN A 110 2.45 -5.35 15.73
CA GLN A 110 2.01 -5.90 17.01
C GLN A 110 0.90 -5.08 17.71
N MET A 111 0.11 -4.33 16.96
CA MET A 111 -1.01 -3.52 17.43
C MET A 111 -2.37 -4.09 17.04
N LYS A 112 -2.44 -5.40 16.77
CA LYS A 112 -3.68 -6.09 16.41
C LYS A 112 -4.81 -5.81 17.38
N GLY A 113 -5.93 -5.34 16.84
CA GLY A 113 -7.12 -5.00 17.60
C GLY A 113 -7.02 -3.69 18.39
N LYS A 114 -5.91 -2.97 18.27
CA LYS A 114 -5.74 -1.58 18.77
C LYS A 114 -5.74 -0.57 17.65
N LEU A 115 -5.20 -0.95 16.47
CA LEU A 115 -5.16 -0.14 15.27
C LEU A 115 -5.81 -0.89 14.11
N GLY A 116 -6.18 -0.15 13.06
CA GLY A 116 -6.71 -0.68 11.80
C GLY A 116 -8.08 -1.36 11.92
N VAL A 117 -8.81 -1.09 12.98
CA VAL A 117 -10.17 -1.62 13.24
C VAL A 117 -11.02 -0.58 13.94
N ILE A 118 -12.33 -0.60 13.67
CA ILE A 118 -13.33 0.21 14.38
C ILE A 118 -14.00 -0.71 15.40
N LYS A 119 -13.61 -0.56 16.67
CA LYS A 119 -14.20 -1.31 17.79
C LYS A 119 -13.91 -0.61 19.12
N GLU A 120 -14.62 -1.02 20.15
CA GLU A 120 -14.34 -0.56 21.53
C GLU A 120 -12.89 -0.84 21.94
N ASN A 121 -12.29 0.12 22.66
CA ASN A 121 -10.91 0.10 23.17
C ASN A 121 -9.83 0.04 22.06
N ALA A 122 -10.16 0.32 20.79
CA ALA A 122 -9.19 0.63 19.75
C ALA A 122 -8.90 2.14 19.75
N PHE A 123 -7.72 2.51 19.23
CA PHE A 123 -7.41 3.91 18.98
C PHE A 123 -8.37 4.49 17.94
N ALA A 124 -8.80 5.71 18.16
CA ALA A 124 -9.65 6.43 17.22
C ALA A 124 -8.80 7.07 16.10
N ASP A 125 -8.18 6.21 15.28
CA ASP A 125 -7.47 6.58 14.06
C ASP A 125 -8.41 6.33 12.88
N LEU A 126 -9.07 7.37 12.39
CA LEU A 126 -10.18 7.25 11.46
C LEU A 126 -10.01 8.19 10.26
N LEU A 127 -10.46 7.74 9.11
CA LEU A 127 -10.63 8.55 7.91
C LEU A 127 -12.10 8.53 7.49
N ILE A 128 -12.65 9.70 7.17
CA ILE A 128 -13.86 9.81 6.37
C ILE A 128 -13.42 10.22 4.97
N ILE A 129 -13.80 9.43 3.98
CA ILE A 129 -13.42 9.63 2.59
C ILE A 129 -14.65 9.80 1.70
N LYS A 130 -14.51 10.64 0.68
CA LYS A 130 -15.50 10.80 -0.37
C LYS A 130 -15.37 9.66 -1.37
N GLY A 131 -16.43 8.86 -1.52
CA GLY A 131 -16.44 7.69 -2.41
C GLY A 131 -16.40 6.36 -1.65
N ASP A 132 -16.34 5.28 -2.41
CA ASP A 132 -16.34 3.91 -1.89
C ASP A 132 -15.01 3.20 -2.24
N PRO A 133 -14.10 3.03 -1.27
CA PRO A 133 -12.80 2.42 -1.51
C PRO A 133 -12.89 0.93 -1.86
N LEU A 134 -14.03 0.29 -1.67
CA LEU A 134 -14.24 -1.10 -2.08
C LEU A 134 -14.62 -1.23 -3.55
N LYS A 135 -14.93 -0.10 -4.21
CA LYS A 135 -15.20 -0.04 -5.65
C LYS A 135 -14.05 0.59 -6.43
N ASP A 136 -13.43 1.62 -5.86
CA ASP A 136 -12.41 2.39 -6.56
C ASP A 136 -11.32 2.86 -5.57
N LEU A 137 -10.12 2.31 -5.73
CA LEU A 137 -8.95 2.70 -4.94
C LEU A 137 -8.23 3.93 -5.50
N SER A 138 -8.60 4.42 -6.70
CA SER A 138 -7.99 5.62 -7.28
C SER A 138 -8.31 6.89 -6.46
N ILE A 139 -9.37 6.86 -5.65
CA ILE A 139 -9.74 7.94 -4.73
C ILE A 139 -8.59 8.34 -3.79
N PHE A 140 -7.66 7.42 -3.50
CA PHE A 140 -6.50 7.69 -2.66
C PHE A 140 -5.35 8.39 -3.40
N ILE A 141 -5.33 8.39 -4.73
CA ILE A 141 -4.35 9.15 -5.53
C ILE A 141 -4.52 10.65 -5.28
N GLU A 142 -5.77 11.10 -5.20
CA GLU A 142 -6.14 12.49 -4.89
C GLU A 142 -6.61 12.61 -3.42
N SER A 143 -5.81 12.09 -2.49
CA SER A 143 -6.15 12.02 -1.07
C SER A 143 -6.52 13.38 -0.47
N GLU A 144 -5.86 14.46 -0.87
CA GLU A 144 -6.14 15.82 -0.43
C GLU A 144 -7.57 16.29 -0.76
N LYS A 145 -8.15 15.79 -1.88
CA LYS A 145 -9.52 16.13 -2.29
C LYS A 145 -10.56 15.18 -1.71
N ASN A 146 -10.17 13.94 -1.43
CA ASN A 146 -11.09 12.87 -1.09
C ASN A 146 -11.11 12.51 0.39
N ILE A 147 -10.08 12.87 1.18
CA ILE A 147 -10.11 12.74 2.63
C ILE A 147 -10.87 13.93 3.21
N MET A 148 -12.07 13.66 3.70
CA MET A 148 -12.97 14.68 4.27
C MET A 148 -12.67 14.96 5.74
N LEU A 149 -12.22 13.93 6.47
CA LEU A 149 -11.87 14.04 7.88
C LEU A 149 -10.74 13.07 8.19
N LEU A 150 -9.75 13.56 8.92
CA LEU A 150 -8.66 12.79 9.49
C LEU A 150 -8.71 12.93 11.02
N ILE A 151 -8.90 11.82 11.70
CA ILE A 151 -8.82 11.71 13.16
C ILE A 151 -7.63 10.84 13.51
N LYS A 152 -6.79 11.31 14.43
CA LYS A 152 -5.65 10.58 14.96
C LYS A 152 -5.72 10.60 16.49
N ASP A 153 -5.80 9.40 17.08
CA ASP A 153 -5.91 9.21 18.53
C ASP A 153 -7.07 10.02 19.15
N GLY A 154 -8.21 10.05 18.46
CA GLY A 154 -9.40 10.80 18.87
C GLY A 154 -9.38 12.31 18.57
N GLU A 155 -8.27 12.85 18.09
CA GLU A 155 -8.15 14.28 17.75
C GLU A 155 -8.35 14.51 16.25
N ILE A 156 -9.15 15.52 15.90
CA ILE A 156 -9.31 15.96 14.51
C ILE A 156 -8.01 16.66 14.06
N LYS A 157 -7.35 16.08 13.06
CA LYS A 157 -6.13 16.64 12.47
C LYS A 157 -6.40 17.43 11.19
N SER A 158 -7.45 17.08 10.45
CA SER A 158 -7.92 17.78 9.26
C SER A 158 -9.39 17.55 9.08
N SER A 159 -10.13 18.56 8.64
CA SER A 159 -11.55 18.49 8.32
C SER A 159 -11.89 19.43 7.18
N THR A 160 -12.71 18.96 6.23
CA THR A 160 -13.36 19.79 5.21
C THR A 160 -14.81 20.11 5.58
N PHE A 161 -15.28 19.61 6.72
CA PHE A 161 -16.59 19.99 7.27
C PHE A 161 -16.46 21.32 8.01
N ASN A 162 -17.38 22.23 7.71
CA ASN A 162 -17.56 23.51 8.42
C ASN A 162 -18.24 23.28 9.77
#